data_56ff24195f64e258a2f05bc05edaf0f0
#
_entry.id   56ff24195f64e258a2f05bc05edaf0f0
#
_cell.length_a   1.000
_cell.length_b   1.000
_cell.length_c   1.000
_cell.angle_alpha   90.00
_cell.angle_beta   90.00
_cell.angle_gamma   90.00
#
_symmetry.space_group_name_H-M   'P 1'
#
loop_
_entity.id
_entity.type
_entity.pdbx_description
1 polymer ?
#
loop_
_entity_poly.entity_id
_entity_poly.type
_entity_poly.pdbx_seq_one_letter_code
_entity_poly.pdbx_strand_id
1 'polypeptide(L)'
;TDVLVTDGDILRIEQFTGSAGFHEYRKPVDPAYLDQGDDPNWLFYTVLPDGSRRVLKHQENHDCCFLGERGCVLPLEVRPLVCRLYPVAFTESGLADLAEGCPVHLLKPQESLLEKVGIQHDDAKRWHWQLYQELRDGIIFHENRNYLRSA
;
A
#
# COMPACT_ATOMS: atom_id res chain seq x y z
N THR A 1 2.54 8.38 8.53
CA THR A 1 1.59 7.52 7.81
C THR A 1 2.20 6.15 7.57
N ASP A 2 1.49 5.10 7.92
CA ASP A 2 1.94 3.72 7.68
C ASP A 2 1.80 3.36 6.21
N VAL A 3 2.82 2.74 5.65
CA VAL A 3 2.82 2.23 4.28
C VAL A 3 2.68 0.71 4.32
N LEU A 4 1.50 0.24 3.92
CA LEU A 4 1.22 -1.19 3.80
C LEU A 4 2.09 -1.82 2.72
N VAL A 5 2.58 -3.04 2.96
CA VAL A 5 3.35 -3.82 1.99
C VAL A 5 2.78 -5.23 1.80
N THR A 6 2.70 -5.64 0.54
CA THR A 6 2.37 -7.01 0.14
C THR A 6 3.62 -7.89 0.13
N ASP A 7 3.44 -9.21 0.01
CA ASP A 7 4.58 -10.12 -0.21
C ASP A 7 5.33 -9.78 -1.50
N GLY A 8 4.62 -9.38 -2.55
CA GLY A 8 5.23 -8.94 -3.80
C GLY A 8 6.03 -7.66 -3.67
N ASP A 9 5.53 -6.69 -2.89
CA ASP A 9 6.26 -5.45 -2.59
C ASP A 9 7.58 -5.76 -1.89
N ILE A 10 7.56 -6.61 -0.86
CA ILE A 10 8.75 -7.02 -0.12
C ILE A 10 9.77 -7.64 -1.05
N LEU A 11 9.35 -8.57 -1.89
CA LEU A 11 10.23 -9.24 -2.84
C LEU A 11 10.88 -8.26 -3.82
N ARG A 12 10.11 -7.33 -4.39
CA ARG A 12 10.63 -6.30 -5.30
C ARG A 12 11.67 -5.41 -4.62
N ILE A 13 11.39 -4.98 -3.40
CA ILE A 13 12.30 -4.12 -2.63
C ILE A 13 13.57 -4.89 -2.24
N GLU A 14 13.46 -6.13 -1.77
CA GLU A 14 14.62 -6.98 -1.45
C GLU A 14 15.51 -7.20 -2.66
N GLN A 15 14.95 -7.50 -3.81
CA GLN A 15 15.70 -7.69 -5.06
C GLN A 15 16.42 -6.42 -5.50
N PHE A 16 15.82 -5.25 -5.32
CA PHE A 16 16.41 -3.98 -5.67
C PHE A 16 17.49 -3.52 -4.68
N THR A 17 17.19 -3.59 -3.38
CA THR A 17 18.09 -3.07 -2.33
C THR A 17 19.16 -4.06 -1.90
N GLY A 18 18.96 -5.35 -2.11
CA GLY A 18 19.78 -6.42 -1.53
C GLY A 18 19.64 -6.55 -0.03
N SER A 19 18.66 -5.87 0.58
CA SER A 19 18.43 -5.84 2.03
C SER A 19 17.07 -6.39 2.39
N ALA A 20 16.97 -7.07 3.53
CA ALA A 20 15.75 -7.46 4.20
C ALA A 20 15.56 -6.63 5.48
N GLY A 21 14.43 -6.77 6.14
CA GLY A 21 14.22 -6.16 7.46
C GLY A 21 13.78 -4.69 7.44
N PHE A 22 13.36 -4.16 6.29
CA PHE A 22 12.80 -2.81 6.13
C PHE A 22 11.31 -2.72 6.46
N HIS A 23 10.67 -3.80 6.85
CA HIS A 23 9.26 -3.88 7.21
C HIS A 23 9.07 -4.49 8.59
N GLU A 24 7.91 -4.26 9.16
CA GLU A 24 7.52 -4.78 10.48
C GLU A 24 6.00 -4.96 10.57
N TYR A 25 5.56 -5.69 11.59
CA TYR A 25 4.15 -5.73 11.98
C TYR A 25 3.90 -4.67 13.04
N ARG A 26 2.91 -3.80 12.79
CA ARG A 26 2.54 -2.70 13.68
C ARG A 26 1.03 -2.56 13.76
N LYS A 27 0.53 -2.33 14.96
CA LYS A 27 -0.87 -1.93 15.16
C LYS A 27 -1.05 -0.49 14.71
N PRO A 28 -2.15 -0.15 14.00
CA PRO A 28 -2.42 1.23 13.63
C PRO A 28 -2.62 2.09 14.88
N VAL A 29 -2.05 3.28 14.87
CA VAL A 29 -2.22 4.26 15.95
C VAL A 29 -3.62 4.85 15.90
N ASP A 30 -4.14 5.11 14.70
CA ASP A 30 -5.48 5.65 14.47
C ASP A 30 -6.48 4.50 14.29
N PRO A 31 -7.50 4.38 15.17
CA PRO A 31 -8.54 3.36 15.05
C PRO A 31 -9.33 3.42 13.74
N ALA A 32 -9.38 4.59 13.07
CA ALA A 32 -10.05 4.74 11.80
C ALA A 32 -9.48 3.84 10.69
N TYR A 33 -8.24 3.40 10.80
CA TYR A 33 -7.65 2.41 9.89
C TYR A 33 -8.31 1.02 9.99
N LEU A 34 -9.04 0.75 11.06
CA LEU A 34 -9.77 -0.49 11.27
C LEU A 34 -11.26 -0.35 10.91
N ASP A 35 -11.69 0.83 10.46
CA ASP A 35 -13.06 1.10 10.01
C ASP A 35 -13.05 1.35 8.49
N GLN A 36 -13.18 0.28 7.74
CA GLN A 36 -13.19 0.25 6.28
C GLN A 36 -14.52 -0.29 5.77
N GLY A 37 -15.62 0.39 6.17
CA GLY A 37 -16.99 -0.05 5.84
C GLY A 37 -17.28 -0.06 4.34
N ASP A 38 -16.55 0.72 3.54
CA ASP A 38 -16.64 0.78 2.08
C ASP A 38 -15.82 -0.31 1.37
N ASP A 39 -14.89 -0.96 2.08
CA ASP A 39 -14.11 -2.09 1.58
C ASP A 39 -13.99 -3.18 2.65
N PRO A 40 -15.05 -3.98 2.87
CA PRO A 40 -15.14 -4.92 3.98
C PRO A 40 -14.08 -6.03 3.93
N ASN A 41 -13.54 -6.34 2.77
CA ASN A 41 -12.50 -7.35 2.62
C ASN A 41 -11.10 -6.80 2.93
N TRP A 42 -10.91 -5.48 2.95
CA TRP A 42 -9.61 -4.85 3.20
C TRP A 42 -9.00 -5.30 4.53
N LEU A 43 -9.78 -5.28 5.60
CA LEU A 43 -9.31 -5.75 6.91
C LEU A 43 -8.93 -7.23 6.90
N PHE A 44 -9.71 -8.04 6.22
CA PHE A 44 -9.42 -9.47 6.08
C PHE A 44 -8.09 -9.72 5.35
N TYR A 45 -7.79 -8.92 4.32
CA TYR A 45 -6.54 -9.04 3.57
C TYR A 45 -5.32 -8.47 4.29
N THR A 46 -5.49 -7.45 5.13
CA THR A 46 -4.37 -6.62 5.60
C THR A 46 -4.11 -6.67 7.10
N VAL A 47 -5.08 -7.11 7.90
CA VAL A 47 -4.98 -7.10 9.37
C VAL A 47 -4.90 -8.52 9.90
N LEU A 48 -3.90 -8.78 10.75
CA LEU A 48 -3.76 -10.04 11.46
C LEU A 48 -4.73 -10.14 12.64
N PRO A 49 -4.96 -11.35 13.20
CA PRO A 49 -5.86 -11.53 14.36
C PRO A 49 -5.50 -10.69 15.58
N ASP A 50 -4.23 -10.30 15.76
CA ASP A 50 -3.79 -9.42 16.84
C ASP A 50 -4.02 -7.92 16.57
N GLY A 51 -4.56 -7.58 15.40
CA GLY A 51 -4.80 -6.20 14.97
C GLY A 51 -3.61 -5.51 14.29
N SER A 52 -2.49 -6.21 14.12
CA SER A 52 -1.31 -5.66 13.45
C SER A 52 -1.41 -5.76 11.92
N ARG A 53 -0.70 -4.89 11.23
CA ARG A 53 -0.53 -4.87 9.77
C ARG A 53 0.94 -4.89 9.42
N ARG A 54 1.29 -5.44 8.26
CA ARG A 54 2.65 -5.40 7.75
C ARG A 54 2.89 -4.10 7.00
N VAL A 55 3.82 -3.30 7.52
CA VAL A 55 4.10 -1.95 7.05
C VAL A 55 5.61 -1.71 6.92
N LEU A 56 5.99 -0.71 6.15
CA LEU A 56 7.39 -0.25 6.12
C LEU A 56 7.77 0.33 7.49
N LYS A 57 9.02 0.13 7.88
CA LYS A 57 9.60 0.78 9.05
C LYS A 57 9.68 2.29 8.88
N HIS A 58 9.70 2.99 10.00
CA HIS A 58 9.92 4.42 10.04
C HIS A 58 11.35 4.75 10.45
N GLN A 59 11.81 5.91 10.02
CA GLN A 59 12.99 6.58 10.55
C GLN A 59 12.67 7.16 11.96
N GLU A 60 13.66 7.67 12.65
CA GLU A 60 13.48 8.28 13.98
C GLU A 60 12.49 9.47 13.99
N ASN A 61 12.40 10.19 12.88
CA ASN A 61 11.47 11.30 12.68
C ASN A 61 10.05 10.86 12.25
N HIS A 62 9.75 9.55 12.30
CA HIS A 62 8.49 8.94 11.86
C HIS A 62 8.21 8.97 10.34
N ASP A 63 9.17 9.36 9.53
CA ASP A 63 9.08 9.23 8.08
C ASP A 63 9.31 7.78 7.62
N CYS A 64 8.81 7.45 6.43
CA CYS A 64 9.09 6.16 5.81
C CYS A 64 10.60 5.93 5.67
N CYS A 65 11.08 4.72 5.96
CA CYS A 65 12.49 4.36 5.87
C CYS A 65 13.13 4.60 4.49
N PHE A 66 12.33 4.66 3.42
CA PHE A 66 12.78 4.95 2.05
C PHE A 66 12.57 6.40 1.62
N LEU A 67 12.16 7.29 2.52
CA LEU A 67 12.04 8.71 2.23
C LEU A 67 13.40 9.39 2.38
N GLY A 68 13.93 9.89 1.28
CA GLY A 68 15.15 10.70 1.25
C GLY A 68 14.84 12.19 1.09
N GLU A 69 15.88 13.01 0.99
CA GLU A 69 15.74 14.47 0.85
C GLU A 69 14.98 14.91 -0.40
N ARG A 70 15.02 14.11 -1.45
CA ARG A 70 14.36 14.39 -2.74
C ARG A 70 13.12 13.53 -2.98
N GLY A 71 12.54 12.96 -1.94
CA GLY A 71 11.42 12.03 -2.03
C GLY A 71 11.84 10.57 -1.88
N CYS A 72 10.99 9.65 -2.27
CA CYS A 72 11.25 8.22 -2.15
C CYS A 72 12.47 7.80 -2.97
N VAL A 73 13.43 7.11 -2.34
CA VAL A 73 14.65 6.62 -3.01
C VAL A 73 14.41 5.39 -3.89
N LEU A 74 13.25 4.72 -3.74
CA LEU A 74 12.91 3.58 -4.58
C LEU A 74 12.42 4.04 -5.96
N PRO A 75 12.85 3.38 -7.06
CA PRO A 75 12.25 3.58 -8.37
C PRO A 75 10.76 3.27 -8.35
N LEU A 76 9.98 3.87 -9.24
CA LEU A 76 8.53 3.71 -9.27
C LEU A 76 8.08 2.25 -9.29
N GLU A 77 8.73 1.42 -10.11
CA GLU A 77 8.39 -0.01 -10.26
C GLU A 77 8.72 -0.86 -9.03
N VAL A 78 9.51 -0.31 -8.11
CA VAL A 78 9.92 -0.99 -6.86
C VAL A 78 9.12 -0.51 -5.67
N ARG A 79 8.54 0.69 -5.74
CA ARG A 79 7.71 1.25 -4.65
C ARG A 79 6.55 0.33 -4.32
N PRO A 80 6.12 0.27 -3.06
CA PRO A 80 4.88 -0.42 -2.69
C PRO A 80 3.71 0.02 -3.55
N LEU A 81 2.82 -0.92 -3.88
CA LEU A 81 1.68 -0.64 -4.76
C LEU A 81 0.78 0.47 -4.22
N VAL A 82 0.59 0.54 -2.90
CA VAL A 82 -0.16 1.64 -2.27
C VAL A 82 0.51 3.00 -2.49
N CYS A 83 1.84 3.06 -2.54
CA CYS A 83 2.57 4.30 -2.83
C CYS A 83 2.44 4.71 -4.30
N ARG A 84 2.40 3.75 -5.22
CA ARG A 84 2.19 4.02 -6.65
C ARG A 84 0.78 4.54 -6.92
N LEU A 85 -0.21 4.03 -6.20
CA LEU A 85 -1.61 4.45 -6.32
C LEU A 85 -1.88 5.80 -5.67
N TYR A 86 -1.14 6.18 -4.63
CA TYR A 86 -1.35 7.47 -3.97
C TYR A 86 -1.16 8.62 -4.97
N PRO A 87 -2.06 9.62 -5.03
CA PRO A 87 -3.16 9.91 -4.11
C PRO A 87 -4.55 9.40 -4.55
N VAL A 88 -4.62 8.39 -5.39
CA VAL A 88 -5.87 7.80 -5.85
C VAL A 88 -6.49 6.97 -4.74
N ALA A 89 -7.72 7.26 -4.35
CA ALA A 89 -8.48 6.41 -3.45
C ALA A 89 -9.04 5.20 -4.21
N PHE A 90 -9.15 4.07 -3.54
CA PHE A 90 -9.60 2.83 -4.14
C PHE A 90 -10.29 1.92 -3.13
N THR A 91 -11.14 1.04 -3.64
CA THR A 91 -11.69 -0.13 -2.95
C THR A 91 -11.45 -1.36 -3.80
N GLU A 92 -11.78 -2.54 -3.31
CA GLU A 92 -11.65 -3.77 -4.09
C GLU A 92 -12.44 -3.72 -5.41
N SER A 93 -13.56 -2.99 -5.43
CA SER A 93 -14.39 -2.84 -6.63
C SER A 93 -13.80 -1.93 -7.71
N GLY A 94 -12.81 -1.13 -7.39
CA GLY A 94 -12.13 -0.28 -8.39
C GLY A 94 -11.51 0.99 -7.81
N LEU A 95 -11.06 1.84 -8.73
CA LEU A 95 -10.57 3.16 -8.41
C LEU A 95 -11.74 4.07 -8.06
N ALA A 96 -11.59 4.81 -6.97
CA ALA A 96 -12.52 5.83 -6.53
C ALA A 96 -11.95 7.24 -6.79
N ASP A 97 -12.58 8.24 -6.22
CA ASP A 97 -12.07 9.60 -6.24
C ASP A 97 -10.77 9.72 -5.44
N LEU A 98 -10.26 10.92 -5.34
CA LEU A 98 -8.97 11.20 -4.72
C LEU A 98 -9.05 11.09 -3.19
N ALA A 99 -7.93 10.72 -2.59
CA ALA A 99 -7.80 10.68 -1.14
C ALA A 99 -8.20 12.03 -0.50
N GLU A 100 -8.82 11.97 0.67
CA GLU A 100 -9.16 13.16 1.44
C GLU A 100 -7.91 14.04 1.65
N GLY A 101 -8.10 15.35 1.56
CA GLY A 101 -7.02 16.31 1.69
C GLY A 101 -6.24 16.61 0.41
N CYS A 102 -6.54 15.93 -0.69
CA CYS A 102 -5.97 16.29 -1.98
C CYS A 102 -6.47 17.66 -2.44
N PRO A 103 -5.58 18.60 -2.81
CA PRO A 103 -5.97 19.97 -3.11
C PRO A 103 -6.59 20.12 -4.51
N VAL A 104 -7.66 19.37 -4.78
CA VAL A 104 -8.40 19.39 -6.07
C VAL A 104 -8.92 20.80 -6.41
N HIS A 105 -9.16 21.63 -5.40
CA HIS A 105 -9.58 23.02 -5.59
C HIS A 105 -8.52 23.90 -6.26
N LEU A 106 -7.27 23.45 -6.30
CA LEU A 106 -6.18 24.14 -6.99
C LEU A 106 -6.09 23.77 -8.48
N LEU A 107 -6.86 22.76 -8.93
CA LEU A 107 -6.89 22.35 -10.32
C LEU A 107 -7.73 23.33 -11.15
N LYS A 108 -7.25 23.62 -12.35
CA LYS A 108 -8.06 24.33 -13.34
C LYS A 108 -9.16 23.41 -13.88
N PRO A 109 -10.29 23.94 -14.41
CA PRO A 109 -11.44 23.14 -14.85
C PRO A 109 -11.16 22.06 -15.89
N GLN A 110 -10.04 22.14 -16.60
CA GLN A 110 -9.63 21.19 -17.64
C GLN A 110 -8.47 20.28 -17.22
N GLU A 111 -7.99 20.40 -15.98
CA GLU A 111 -6.88 19.62 -15.47
C GLU A 111 -7.37 18.40 -14.69
N SER A 112 -6.83 17.23 -15.03
CA SER A 112 -6.97 16.01 -14.22
C SER A 112 -5.89 15.97 -13.16
N LEU A 113 -6.23 15.61 -11.91
CA LEU A 113 -5.22 15.44 -10.89
C LEU A 113 -4.28 14.28 -11.19
N LEU A 114 -4.76 13.21 -11.81
CA LEU A 114 -3.92 12.10 -12.24
C LEU A 114 -2.81 12.56 -13.20
N GLU A 115 -3.15 13.45 -14.13
CA GLU A 115 -2.15 14.07 -15.02
C GLU A 115 -1.15 14.94 -14.26
N LYS A 116 -1.62 15.72 -13.29
CA LYS A 116 -0.76 16.58 -12.45
C LYS A 116 0.24 15.79 -11.60
N VAL A 117 -0.16 14.66 -11.07
CA VAL A 117 0.73 13.78 -10.28
C VAL A 117 1.48 12.77 -11.17
N GLY A 118 1.27 12.81 -12.48
CA GLY A 118 1.97 11.96 -13.44
C GLY A 118 1.53 10.50 -13.43
N ILE A 119 0.32 10.20 -12.96
CA ILE A 119 -0.24 8.84 -12.95
C ILE A 119 -1.12 8.67 -14.18
N GLN A 120 -0.77 7.71 -15.02
CA GLN A 120 -1.62 7.27 -16.13
C GLN A 120 -2.76 6.41 -15.59
N HIS A 121 -3.98 6.61 -16.12
CA HIS A 121 -5.17 5.88 -15.68
C HIS A 121 -5.01 4.35 -15.84
N ASP A 122 -4.43 3.91 -16.94
CA ASP A 122 -4.19 2.48 -17.21
C ASP A 122 -3.16 1.89 -16.22
N ASP A 123 -2.14 2.65 -15.85
CA ASP A 123 -1.17 2.24 -14.83
C ASP A 123 -1.84 2.10 -13.46
N ALA A 124 -2.69 3.06 -13.08
CA ALA A 124 -3.43 2.99 -11.82
C ALA A 124 -4.35 1.76 -11.76
N LYS A 125 -5.05 1.44 -12.84
CA LYS A 125 -5.87 0.23 -12.94
C LYS A 125 -5.04 -1.05 -12.81
N ARG A 126 -3.88 -1.09 -13.46
CA ARG A 126 -2.97 -2.24 -13.39
C ARG A 126 -2.42 -2.44 -11.97
N TRP A 127 -1.98 -1.37 -11.30
CA TRP A 127 -1.48 -1.42 -9.92
C TRP A 127 -2.58 -1.79 -8.93
N HIS A 128 -3.79 -1.30 -9.12
CA HIS A 128 -4.96 -1.67 -8.32
C HIS A 128 -5.27 -3.17 -8.44
N TRP A 129 -5.34 -3.69 -9.65
CA TRP A 129 -5.55 -5.11 -9.88
C TRP A 129 -4.45 -5.95 -9.23
N GLN A 130 -3.20 -5.57 -9.44
CA GLN A 130 -2.03 -6.25 -8.89
C GLN A 130 -2.04 -6.24 -7.36
N LEU A 131 -2.40 -5.10 -6.74
CA LEU A 131 -2.48 -4.98 -5.28
C LEU A 131 -3.43 -6.02 -4.68
N TYR A 132 -4.65 -6.08 -5.17
CA TYR A 132 -5.63 -7.04 -4.65
C TYR A 132 -5.27 -8.49 -4.99
N GLN A 133 -4.65 -8.73 -6.13
CA GLN A 133 -4.14 -10.05 -6.47
C GLN A 133 -3.07 -10.51 -5.47
N GLU A 134 -2.09 -9.66 -5.19
CA GLU A 134 -1.02 -9.97 -4.22
C GLU A 134 -1.57 -10.13 -2.79
N LEU A 135 -2.56 -9.34 -2.39
CA LEU A 135 -3.22 -9.48 -1.09
C LEU A 135 -3.93 -10.82 -0.96
N ARG A 136 -4.67 -11.26 -1.97
CA ARG A 136 -5.33 -12.58 -1.99
C ARG A 136 -4.33 -13.73 -1.96
N ASP A 137 -3.29 -13.65 -2.77
CA ASP A 137 -2.22 -14.67 -2.82
C ASP A 137 -1.52 -14.79 -1.47
N GLY A 138 -1.30 -13.68 -0.78
CA GLY A 138 -0.73 -13.64 0.57
C GLY A 138 -1.56 -14.40 1.59
N ILE A 139 -2.88 -14.31 1.55
CA ILE A 139 -3.78 -15.07 2.43
C ILE A 139 -3.65 -16.57 2.18
N ILE A 140 -3.75 -17.00 0.94
CA ILE A 140 -3.63 -18.42 0.56
C ILE A 140 -2.29 -19.00 1.04
N PHE A 141 -1.21 -18.27 0.87
CA PHE A 141 0.12 -18.69 1.31
C PHE A 141 0.19 -18.82 2.84
N HIS A 142 -0.35 -17.88 3.60
CA HIS A 142 -0.35 -17.93 5.06
C HIS A 142 -1.26 -19.03 5.62
N GLU A 143 -2.41 -19.25 5.02
CA GLU A 143 -3.32 -20.35 5.40
C GLU A 143 -2.67 -21.72 5.17
N ASN A 144 -2.08 -21.93 4.02
CA ASN A 144 -1.37 -23.18 3.70
C ASN A 144 -0.19 -23.43 4.65
N ARG A 145 0.54 -22.39 5.01
CA ARG A 145 1.67 -22.49 5.94
C ARG A 145 1.21 -22.84 7.36
N ASN A 146 0.09 -22.30 7.79
CA ASN A 146 -0.51 -22.64 9.09
C ASN A 146 -1.01 -24.10 9.11
N TYR A 147 -1.61 -24.57 8.03
CA TYR A 147 -2.04 -25.96 7.88
C TYR A 147 -0.86 -26.94 7.99
N LEU A 148 0.24 -26.65 7.33
CA LEU A 148 1.46 -27.47 7.37
C LEU A 148 2.15 -27.47 8.73
N ARG A 149 1.99 -26.41 9.54
CA ARG A 149 2.53 -26.35 10.91
C ARG A 149 1.66 -27.05 11.94
N SER A 150 0.38 -27.23 11.66
CA SER A 150 -0.58 -27.92 12.55
C SER A 150 -0.73 -29.42 12.22
N ALA A 151 -0.12 -29.87 11.15
CA ALA A 151 -0.01 -31.27 10.79
C ALA A 151 1.32 -31.87 11.25
#